data_87dc57011276f8aa6ab5220a26339f5d
#
_entry.id   87dc57011276f8aa6ab5220a26339f5d
#
_cell.length_a   1.000
_cell.length_b   1.000
_cell.length_c   1.000
_cell.angle_alpha   90.00
_cell.angle_beta   90.00
_cell.angle_gamma   90.00
#
_symmetry.space_group_name_H-M   'P 1'
#
loop_
_entity.id
_entity.type
_entity.pdbx_description
1 polymer ?
#
loop_
_entity_poly.entity_id
_entity_poly.type
_entity_poly.pdbx_seq_one_letter_code
_entity_poly.pdbx_strand_id
1 'polypeptide(L)'
;YLDWDVPKDLQMSDWGAAELSPDQYAYAALDAVAALLLWRRLQSELHAKERWAAYVLQRDAIPGAVEMEWCGMGLDQSALRNEIDNWSAELSDARRAWFNETGQAPPSTDAKLRDWLGQTLSEDELATWPRTEKTSKLSVAAETFDRAAHNPAIRPLLQMRAKESLLNKFGANLLAAIRPSTGRIHAHFNVAATKSGRWSCGRPNLQAIPNNHSVPGFRRIFCAD
;
A
#
# COMPACT_ATOMS: atom_id res chain seq x y z
N TYR A 1 -23.17 19.79 -1.00
CA TYR A 1 -23.32 20.30 -2.37
C TYR A 1 -24.77 20.35 -2.86
N LEU A 2 -25.56 19.31 -2.65
CA LEU A 2 -26.96 19.25 -3.08
C LEU A 2 -27.96 19.42 -1.93
N ASP A 3 -27.53 19.30 -0.69
CA ASP A 3 -28.35 19.32 0.52
C ASP A 3 -29.52 18.31 0.44
N TRP A 4 -29.22 17.12 -0.10
CA TRP A 4 -30.20 16.05 -0.28
C TRP A 4 -29.89 14.92 0.67
N ASP A 5 -30.90 14.41 1.32
CA ASP A 5 -30.85 13.12 2.01
C ASP A 5 -31.24 12.03 1.01
N VAL A 6 -30.25 11.30 0.51
CA VAL A 6 -30.46 10.18 -0.43
C VAL A 6 -30.56 8.90 0.38
N PRO A 7 -31.73 8.21 0.36
CA PRO A 7 -31.88 6.93 1.02
C PRO A 7 -30.83 5.92 0.52
N LYS A 8 -30.25 5.15 1.43
CA LYS A 8 -29.21 4.15 1.09
C LYS A 8 -29.67 2.71 1.25
N ASP A 9 -30.92 2.50 1.57
CA ASP A 9 -31.49 1.20 1.92
C ASP A 9 -31.37 0.18 0.78
N LEU A 10 -31.40 0.64 -0.47
CA LEU A 10 -31.29 -0.21 -1.65
C LEU A 10 -29.88 -0.32 -2.20
N GLN A 11 -28.88 0.35 -1.63
CA GLN A 11 -27.49 0.32 -2.13
C GLN A 11 -26.93 -1.10 -2.19
N MET A 12 -27.30 -1.96 -1.24
CA MET A 12 -26.83 -3.35 -1.11
C MET A 12 -27.91 -4.38 -1.51
N SER A 13 -28.98 -3.94 -2.20
CA SER A 13 -30.01 -4.87 -2.70
C SER A 13 -29.48 -5.72 -3.84
N ASP A 14 -30.22 -6.77 -4.22
CA ASP A 14 -29.86 -7.64 -5.33
C ASP A 14 -30.09 -6.94 -6.69
N TRP A 15 -29.06 -6.32 -7.21
CA TRP A 15 -29.04 -5.67 -8.52
C TRP A 15 -28.81 -6.65 -9.68
N GLY A 16 -28.54 -7.93 -9.38
CA GLY A 16 -28.41 -9.02 -10.35
C GLY A 16 -29.72 -9.78 -10.60
N ALA A 17 -30.81 -9.42 -9.94
CA ALA A 17 -32.12 -10.02 -10.13
C ALA A 17 -32.61 -9.89 -11.58
N ALA A 18 -33.32 -10.91 -12.09
CA ALA A 18 -33.88 -10.88 -13.45
C ALA A 18 -34.87 -9.73 -13.67
N GLU A 19 -35.62 -9.35 -12.64
CA GLU A 19 -36.50 -8.20 -12.62
C GLU A 19 -36.19 -7.34 -11.40
N LEU A 20 -36.01 -6.05 -11.62
CA LEU A 20 -35.79 -5.08 -10.56
C LEU A 20 -37.15 -4.56 -10.05
N SER A 21 -37.23 -4.25 -8.77
CA SER A 21 -38.43 -3.63 -8.19
C SER A 21 -38.60 -2.16 -8.65
N PRO A 22 -39.81 -1.61 -8.60
CA PRO A 22 -40.04 -0.19 -8.88
C PRO A 22 -39.19 0.75 -8.01
N ASP A 23 -38.92 0.36 -6.75
CA ASP A 23 -38.07 1.14 -5.84
C ASP A 23 -36.59 1.11 -6.25
N GLN A 24 -36.09 -0.02 -6.79
CA GLN A 24 -34.76 -0.08 -7.36
C GLN A 24 -34.63 0.79 -8.61
N TYR A 25 -35.64 0.82 -9.49
CA TYR A 25 -35.65 1.75 -10.63
C TYR A 25 -35.65 3.21 -10.16
N ALA A 26 -36.46 3.55 -9.16
CA ALA A 26 -36.51 4.89 -8.61
C ALA A 26 -35.16 5.29 -7.96
N TYR A 27 -34.55 4.38 -7.23
CA TYR A 27 -33.21 4.56 -6.63
C TYR A 27 -32.14 4.83 -7.70
N ALA A 28 -32.08 4.00 -8.74
CA ALA A 28 -31.11 4.16 -9.84
C ALA A 28 -31.32 5.49 -10.60
N ALA A 29 -32.58 5.88 -10.83
CA ALA A 29 -32.92 7.15 -11.45
C ALA A 29 -32.49 8.33 -10.59
N LEU A 30 -32.70 8.26 -9.27
CA LEU A 30 -32.26 9.28 -8.32
C LEU A 30 -30.75 9.46 -8.32
N ASP A 31 -29.98 8.35 -8.32
CA ASP A 31 -28.52 8.38 -8.41
C ASP A 31 -28.03 9.09 -9.68
N ALA A 32 -28.66 8.81 -10.83
CA ALA A 32 -28.33 9.47 -12.09
C ALA A 32 -28.62 10.98 -12.08
N VAL A 33 -29.79 11.38 -11.53
CA VAL A 33 -30.16 12.80 -11.39
C VAL A 33 -29.23 13.50 -10.42
N ALA A 34 -28.93 12.90 -9.27
CA ALA A 34 -28.01 13.45 -8.28
C ALA A 34 -26.60 13.66 -8.89
N ALA A 35 -26.10 12.69 -9.65
CA ALA A 35 -24.82 12.80 -10.34
C ALA A 35 -24.79 13.96 -11.34
N LEU A 36 -25.86 14.15 -12.14
CA LEU A 36 -25.98 15.25 -13.10
C LEU A 36 -26.00 16.63 -12.41
N LEU A 37 -26.77 16.77 -11.34
CA LEU A 37 -26.88 18.04 -10.61
C LEU A 37 -25.57 18.37 -9.89
N LEU A 38 -24.94 17.35 -9.28
CA LEU A 38 -23.62 17.49 -8.66
C LEU A 38 -22.57 17.92 -9.68
N TRP A 39 -22.57 17.29 -10.87
CA TRP A 39 -21.68 17.67 -11.96
C TRP A 39 -21.84 19.14 -12.35
N ARG A 40 -23.06 19.60 -12.56
CA ARG A 40 -23.32 21.02 -12.91
C ARG A 40 -22.78 21.97 -11.84
N ARG A 41 -22.93 21.62 -10.59
CA ARG A 41 -22.42 22.42 -9.46
C ARG A 41 -20.90 22.45 -9.42
N LEU A 42 -20.28 21.27 -9.50
CA LEU A 42 -18.82 21.11 -9.45
C LEU A 42 -18.12 21.74 -10.66
N GLN A 43 -18.71 21.67 -11.84
CA GLN A 43 -18.14 22.29 -13.04
C GLN A 43 -17.91 23.79 -12.83
N SER A 44 -18.90 24.51 -12.30
CA SER A 44 -18.77 25.94 -12.01
C SER A 44 -17.66 26.23 -10.99
N GLU A 45 -17.54 25.39 -9.95
CA GLU A 45 -16.47 25.54 -8.96
C GLU A 45 -15.08 25.25 -9.51
N LEU A 46 -14.94 24.24 -10.39
CA LEU A 46 -13.68 23.90 -11.03
C LEU A 46 -13.15 25.08 -11.87
N HIS A 47 -14.05 25.76 -12.60
CA HIS A 47 -13.68 26.96 -13.35
C HIS A 47 -13.32 28.12 -12.43
N ALA A 48 -14.15 28.41 -11.43
CA ALA A 48 -13.92 29.51 -10.50
C ALA A 48 -12.63 29.36 -9.67
N LYS A 49 -12.18 28.12 -9.43
CA LYS A 49 -10.95 27.81 -8.69
C LYS A 49 -9.75 27.50 -9.58
N GLU A 50 -9.84 27.78 -10.88
CA GLU A 50 -8.79 27.51 -11.90
C GLU A 50 -8.29 26.05 -11.92
N ARG A 51 -9.17 25.09 -11.58
CA ARG A 51 -8.85 23.64 -11.49
C ARG A 51 -9.32 22.84 -12.69
N TRP A 52 -9.91 23.50 -13.69
CA TRP A 52 -10.46 22.81 -14.86
C TRP A 52 -9.43 21.99 -15.62
N ALA A 53 -8.24 22.53 -15.88
CA ALA A 53 -7.17 21.79 -16.58
C ALA A 53 -6.74 20.53 -15.82
N ALA A 54 -6.59 20.61 -14.50
CA ALA A 54 -6.27 19.47 -13.67
C ALA A 54 -7.36 18.40 -13.70
N TYR A 55 -8.64 18.81 -13.67
CA TYR A 55 -9.76 17.90 -13.81
C TYR A 55 -9.75 17.18 -15.16
N VAL A 56 -9.56 17.91 -16.27
CA VAL A 56 -9.51 17.33 -17.63
C VAL A 56 -8.40 16.30 -17.72
N LEU A 57 -7.19 16.62 -17.24
CA LEU A 57 -6.05 15.70 -17.23
C LEU A 57 -6.39 14.39 -16.47
N GLN A 58 -7.00 14.50 -15.31
CA GLN A 58 -7.36 13.31 -14.50
C GLN A 58 -8.50 12.50 -15.15
N ARG A 59 -9.51 13.18 -15.68
CA ARG A 59 -10.62 12.53 -16.39
C ARG A 59 -10.15 11.77 -17.62
N ASP A 60 -9.28 12.38 -18.42
CA ASP A 60 -8.80 11.79 -19.66
C ASP A 60 -7.81 10.64 -19.43
N ALA A 61 -7.28 10.52 -18.23
CA ALA A 61 -6.46 9.40 -17.80
C ALA A 61 -7.28 8.16 -17.36
N ILE A 62 -8.59 8.30 -17.11
CA ILE A 62 -9.46 7.19 -16.64
C ILE A 62 -9.47 6.02 -17.62
N PRO A 63 -9.62 6.20 -18.95
CA PRO A 63 -9.60 5.07 -19.88
C PRO A 63 -8.32 4.25 -19.80
N GLY A 64 -7.15 4.91 -19.66
CA GLY A 64 -5.86 4.22 -19.46
C GLY A 64 -5.80 3.44 -18.14
N ALA A 65 -6.38 3.99 -17.06
CA ALA A 65 -6.49 3.27 -15.78
C ALA A 65 -7.35 2.01 -15.93
N VAL A 66 -8.50 2.13 -16.61
CA VAL A 66 -9.41 1.00 -16.87
C VAL A 66 -8.71 -0.08 -17.69
N GLU A 67 -7.96 0.30 -18.72
CA GLU A 67 -7.20 -0.64 -19.55
C GLU A 67 -6.11 -1.36 -18.75
N MET A 68 -5.36 -0.64 -17.91
CA MET A 68 -4.36 -1.25 -17.01
C MET A 68 -4.99 -2.22 -16.03
N GLU A 69 -6.15 -1.91 -15.45
CA GLU A 69 -6.90 -2.80 -14.56
C GLU A 69 -7.45 -4.02 -15.29
N TRP A 70 -7.95 -3.82 -16.51
CA TRP A 70 -8.52 -4.88 -17.33
C TRP A 70 -7.46 -5.86 -17.83
N CYS A 71 -6.39 -5.35 -18.42
CA CYS A 71 -5.27 -6.16 -18.90
C CYS A 71 -4.51 -6.84 -17.76
N GLY A 72 -4.38 -6.15 -16.62
CA GLY A 72 -3.60 -6.62 -15.49
C GLY A 72 -2.10 -6.68 -15.81
N MET A 73 -1.32 -7.20 -14.87
CA MET A 73 0.13 -7.36 -14.97
C MET A 73 0.52 -8.81 -14.87
N GLY A 74 1.30 -9.30 -15.82
CA GLY A 74 1.88 -10.65 -15.81
C GLY A 74 2.92 -10.80 -14.71
N LEU A 75 3.08 -12.02 -14.20
CA LEU A 75 4.01 -12.34 -13.13
C LEU A 75 4.62 -13.72 -13.35
N ASP A 76 5.95 -13.81 -13.34
CA ASP A 76 6.66 -15.09 -13.24
C ASP A 76 6.51 -15.64 -11.82
N GLN A 77 5.56 -16.54 -11.65
CA GLN A 77 5.24 -17.16 -10.36
C GLN A 77 6.39 -18.00 -9.81
N SER A 78 7.18 -18.63 -10.68
CA SER A 78 8.31 -19.46 -10.27
C SER A 78 9.44 -18.59 -9.72
N ALA A 79 9.76 -17.50 -10.43
CA ALA A 79 10.73 -16.52 -9.98
C ALA A 79 10.29 -15.86 -8.66
N LEU A 80 8.99 -15.53 -8.50
CA LEU A 80 8.48 -14.97 -7.25
C LEU A 80 8.59 -15.98 -6.09
N ARG A 81 8.28 -17.26 -6.29
CA ARG A 81 8.41 -18.28 -5.25
C ARG A 81 9.87 -18.40 -4.80
N ASN A 82 10.81 -18.41 -5.75
CA ASN A 82 12.24 -18.45 -5.44
C ASN A 82 12.68 -17.24 -4.59
N GLU A 83 12.17 -16.05 -4.92
CA GLU A 83 12.46 -14.85 -4.11
C GLU A 83 11.87 -14.94 -2.69
N ILE A 84 10.65 -15.44 -2.54
CA ILE A 84 10.02 -15.68 -1.25
C ILE A 84 10.85 -16.65 -0.40
N ASP A 85 11.32 -17.73 -1.01
CA ASP A 85 12.16 -18.74 -0.33
C ASP A 85 13.50 -18.13 0.09
N ASN A 86 14.16 -17.36 -0.79
CA ASN A 86 15.38 -16.63 -0.49
C ASN A 86 15.20 -15.64 0.68
N TRP A 87 14.16 -14.80 0.62
CA TRP A 87 13.87 -13.83 1.69
C TRP A 87 13.54 -14.52 3.02
N SER A 88 12.86 -15.66 2.98
CA SER A 88 12.53 -16.46 4.16
C SER A 88 13.78 -17.07 4.79
N ALA A 89 14.72 -17.56 3.98
CA ALA A 89 16.01 -18.07 4.44
C ALA A 89 16.86 -16.94 5.06
N GLU A 90 16.98 -15.80 4.37
CA GLU A 90 17.72 -14.64 4.87
C GLU A 90 17.10 -14.08 6.18
N LEU A 91 15.76 -14.08 6.30
CA LEU A 91 15.07 -13.72 7.53
C LEU A 91 15.41 -14.68 8.68
N SER A 92 15.45 -15.99 8.39
CA SER A 92 15.82 -17.01 9.38
C SER A 92 17.26 -16.82 9.85
N ASP A 93 18.18 -16.54 8.92
CA ASP A 93 19.59 -16.28 9.22
C ASP A 93 19.77 -15.01 10.06
N ALA A 94 19.06 -13.95 9.71
CA ALA A 94 19.09 -12.70 10.48
C ALA A 94 18.53 -12.88 11.89
N ARG A 95 17.47 -13.71 12.08
CA ARG A 95 16.93 -14.05 13.40
C ARG A 95 17.93 -14.86 14.24
N ARG A 96 18.67 -15.77 13.62
CA ARG A 96 19.74 -16.51 14.29
C ARG A 96 20.89 -15.59 14.71
N ALA A 97 21.30 -14.72 13.80
CA ALA A 97 22.34 -13.73 14.11
C ALA A 97 21.94 -12.81 15.27
N TRP A 98 20.69 -12.32 15.25
CA TRP A 98 20.14 -11.54 16.37
C TRP A 98 20.21 -12.32 17.70
N PHE A 99 19.77 -13.57 17.71
CA PHE A 99 19.79 -14.40 18.92
C PHE A 99 21.21 -14.63 19.43
N ASN A 100 22.16 -14.85 18.54
CA ASN A 100 23.57 -15.03 18.90
C ASN A 100 24.16 -13.78 19.57
N GLU A 101 23.76 -12.58 19.11
CA GLU A 101 24.26 -11.30 19.64
C GLU A 101 23.56 -10.88 20.94
N THR A 102 22.29 -11.23 21.10
CA THR A 102 21.46 -10.67 22.19
C THR A 102 21.04 -11.72 23.23
N GLY A 103 21.08 -13.01 22.89
CA GLY A 103 20.50 -14.09 23.70
C GLY A 103 18.98 -14.06 23.80
N GLN A 104 18.29 -13.21 23.03
CA GLN A 104 16.85 -12.96 23.15
C GLN A 104 16.13 -13.14 21.82
N ALA A 105 14.82 -13.40 21.90
CA ALA A 105 13.97 -13.37 20.72
C ALA A 105 13.87 -11.95 20.15
N PRO A 106 13.78 -11.79 18.80
CA PRO A 106 13.63 -10.48 18.19
C PRO A 106 12.36 -9.75 18.67
N PRO A 107 12.42 -8.41 18.81
CA PRO A 107 11.27 -7.63 19.22
C PRO A 107 10.16 -7.69 18.14
N SER A 108 9.00 -8.21 18.51
CA SER A 108 7.87 -8.44 17.59
C SER A 108 7.02 -7.19 17.32
N THR A 109 7.24 -6.11 18.04
CA THR A 109 6.52 -4.84 17.91
C THR A 109 7.44 -3.66 18.08
N ASP A 110 7.05 -2.49 17.55
CA ASP A 110 7.77 -1.24 17.76
C ASP A 110 7.87 -0.84 19.25
N ALA A 111 6.91 -1.25 20.08
CA ALA A 111 6.98 -1.02 21.51
C ALA A 111 8.11 -1.80 22.14
N LYS A 112 8.17 -3.11 21.92
CA LYS A 112 9.27 -3.98 22.40
C LYS A 112 10.63 -3.57 21.86
N LEU A 113 10.67 -3.06 20.62
CA LEU A 113 11.91 -2.54 20.05
C LEU A 113 12.38 -1.27 20.79
N ARG A 114 11.46 -0.36 21.16
CA ARG A 114 11.79 0.80 21.98
C ARG A 114 12.26 0.42 23.37
N ASP A 115 11.64 -0.59 23.99
CA ASP A 115 12.04 -1.10 25.28
C ASP A 115 13.47 -1.68 25.21
N TRP A 116 13.76 -2.46 24.15
CA TRP A 116 15.12 -2.98 23.92
C TRP A 116 16.14 -1.85 23.71
N LEU A 117 15.81 -0.84 22.89
CA LEU A 117 16.67 0.33 22.70
C LEU A 117 16.97 1.05 24.02
N GLY A 118 15.94 1.24 24.85
CA GLY A 118 16.09 1.88 26.16
C GLY A 118 16.96 1.12 27.14
N GLN A 119 17.11 -0.20 26.96
CA GLN A 119 17.99 -1.07 27.79
C GLN A 119 19.40 -1.21 27.22
N THR A 120 19.58 -0.97 25.92
CA THR A 120 20.81 -1.28 25.18
C THR A 120 21.65 -0.04 24.90
N LEU A 121 21.01 1.10 24.64
CA LEU A 121 21.71 2.36 24.37
C LEU A 121 22.22 2.98 25.67
N SER A 122 23.37 3.64 25.59
CA SER A 122 23.92 4.44 26.69
C SER A 122 23.06 5.69 26.95
N GLU A 123 23.24 6.33 28.11
CA GLU A 123 22.51 7.56 28.47
C GLU A 123 22.73 8.67 27.43
N ASP A 124 23.97 8.85 26.96
CA ASP A 124 24.33 9.84 25.94
C ASP A 124 23.65 9.55 24.59
N GLU A 125 23.60 8.31 24.18
CA GLU A 125 22.90 7.89 22.96
C GLU A 125 21.40 8.09 23.09
N LEU A 126 20.80 7.74 24.23
CA LEU A 126 19.37 7.96 24.50
C LEU A 126 19.01 9.45 24.52
N ALA A 127 19.88 10.30 25.07
CA ALA A 127 19.68 11.74 25.11
C ALA A 127 19.64 12.37 23.70
N THR A 128 20.44 11.83 22.77
CA THR A 128 20.55 12.32 21.38
C THR A 128 19.70 11.52 20.38
N TRP A 129 19.05 10.41 20.81
CA TRP A 129 18.26 9.56 19.92
C TRP A 129 17.04 10.29 19.37
N PRO A 130 16.77 10.22 18.06
CA PRO A 130 15.60 10.86 17.46
C PRO A 130 14.29 10.38 18.09
N ARG A 131 13.37 11.31 18.26
CA ARG A 131 12.04 11.04 18.81
C ARG A 131 10.96 11.35 17.79
N THR A 132 9.84 10.64 17.88
CA THR A 132 8.68 10.88 17.01
C THR A 132 8.00 12.20 17.39
N GLU A 133 7.64 13.03 16.41
CA GLU A 133 7.05 14.36 16.63
C GLU A 133 5.75 14.33 17.47
N LYS A 134 4.88 13.35 17.21
CA LYS A 134 3.56 13.29 17.85
C LYS A 134 3.56 12.71 19.26
N THR A 135 4.47 11.80 19.57
CA THR A 135 4.42 11.01 20.82
C THR A 135 5.68 11.09 21.65
N SER A 136 6.71 11.81 21.18
CA SER A 136 8.02 11.94 21.82
C SER A 136 8.70 10.61 22.19
N LYS A 137 8.25 9.49 21.59
CA LYS A 137 8.86 8.16 21.78
C LYS A 137 10.11 8.03 20.95
N LEU A 138 11.03 7.14 21.35
CA LEU A 138 12.23 6.83 20.56
C LEU A 138 11.83 6.44 19.14
N SER A 139 12.46 7.03 18.14
CA SER A 139 12.25 6.67 16.75
C SER A 139 12.77 5.26 16.49
N VAL A 140 12.01 4.48 15.72
CA VAL A 140 12.38 3.13 15.24
C VAL A 140 12.44 3.09 13.71
N ALA A 141 12.58 4.26 13.09
CA ALA A 141 12.80 4.37 11.65
C ALA A 141 14.19 3.84 11.29
N ALA A 142 14.29 3.16 10.12
CA ALA A 142 15.52 2.43 9.76
C ALA A 142 16.75 3.34 9.73
N GLU A 143 16.62 4.55 9.23
CA GLU A 143 17.68 5.56 9.15
C GLU A 143 18.22 6.04 10.52
N THR A 144 17.46 5.83 11.58
CA THR A 144 17.93 6.21 12.91
C THR A 144 18.96 5.25 13.48
N PHE A 145 18.97 4.01 12.99
CA PHE A 145 19.87 2.96 13.50
C PHE A 145 21.33 3.11 13.06
N ASP A 146 21.62 3.94 12.07
CA ASP A 146 22.99 4.27 11.68
C ASP A 146 23.80 4.86 12.86
N ARG A 147 23.11 5.52 13.80
CA ARG A 147 23.70 6.08 15.02
C ARG A 147 24.22 5.02 16.00
N ALA A 148 23.66 3.84 15.96
CA ALA A 148 24.04 2.70 16.79
C ALA A 148 24.68 1.56 15.95
N ALA A 149 25.26 1.88 14.79
CA ALA A 149 25.85 0.89 13.87
C ALA A 149 27.02 0.12 14.51
N HIS A 150 27.62 0.62 15.59
CA HIS A 150 28.64 -0.07 16.38
C HIS A 150 28.08 -1.28 17.15
N ASN A 151 26.78 -1.30 17.45
CA ASN A 151 26.15 -2.43 18.14
C ASN A 151 25.92 -3.57 17.15
N PRO A 152 26.51 -4.77 17.38
CA PRO A 152 26.44 -5.87 16.43
C PRO A 152 25.02 -6.40 16.18
N ALA A 153 24.08 -6.17 17.11
CA ALA A 153 22.69 -6.58 16.94
C ALA A 153 21.90 -5.70 15.93
N ILE A 154 22.35 -4.50 15.63
CA ILE A 154 21.63 -3.56 14.75
C ILE A 154 21.56 -4.10 13.32
N ARG A 155 22.64 -4.64 12.79
CA ARG A 155 22.65 -5.18 11.42
C ARG A 155 21.63 -6.32 11.23
N PRO A 156 21.60 -7.37 12.07
CA PRO A 156 20.58 -8.40 12.01
C PRO A 156 19.15 -7.83 12.16
N LEU A 157 18.93 -6.88 13.06
CA LEU A 157 17.65 -6.22 13.24
C LEU A 157 17.14 -5.55 11.95
N LEU A 158 17.98 -4.78 11.29
CA LEU A 158 17.63 -4.11 10.05
C LEU A 158 17.35 -5.09 8.91
N GLN A 159 18.16 -6.17 8.82
CA GLN A 159 17.93 -7.23 7.85
C GLN A 159 16.59 -7.93 8.07
N MET A 160 16.26 -8.30 9.31
CA MET A 160 14.96 -8.89 9.65
C MET A 160 13.81 -7.98 9.22
N ARG A 161 13.83 -6.71 9.61
CA ARG A 161 12.76 -5.74 9.27
C ARG A 161 12.60 -5.55 7.77
N ALA A 162 13.71 -5.50 7.03
CA ALA A 162 13.69 -5.40 5.58
C ALA A 162 13.02 -6.63 4.94
N LYS A 163 13.41 -7.85 5.37
CA LYS A 163 12.87 -9.09 4.80
C LYS A 163 11.41 -9.32 5.22
N GLU A 164 11.04 -9.02 6.46
CA GLU A 164 9.64 -9.05 6.92
C GLU A 164 8.78 -8.09 6.10
N SER A 165 9.26 -6.88 5.82
CA SER A 165 8.54 -5.91 4.98
C SER A 165 8.34 -6.43 3.55
N LEU A 166 9.36 -7.07 2.94
CA LEU A 166 9.24 -7.66 1.60
C LEU A 166 8.26 -8.83 1.59
N LEU A 167 8.38 -9.77 2.52
CA LEU A 167 7.48 -10.92 2.64
C LEU A 167 6.03 -10.51 2.88
N ASN A 168 5.79 -9.50 3.72
CA ASN A 168 4.46 -9.00 4.00
C ASN A 168 3.83 -8.30 2.79
N LYS A 169 4.61 -7.56 2.00
CA LYS A 169 4.11 -6.81 0.84
C LYS A 169 4.03 -7.66 -0.42
N PHE A 170 5.05 -8.48 -0.67
CA PHE A 170 5.29 -9.15 -1.95
C PHE A 170 5.42 -10.67 -1.83
N GLY A 171 5.17 -11.26 -0.66
CA GLY A 171 5.17 -12.69 -0.44
C GLY A 171 3.87 -13.37 -0.87
N ALA A 172 3.29 -14.18 0.00
CA ALA A 172 2.08 -14.94 -0.26
C ALA A 172 0.90 -14.08 -0.74
N ASN A 173 0.79 -12.83 -0.25
CA ASN A 173 -0.27 -11.90 -0.64
C ASN A 173 -0.21 -11.54 -2.14
N LEU A 174 0.99 -11.43 -2.72
CA LEU A 174 1.15 -11.14 -4.15
C LEU A 174 0.77 -12.35 -5.01
N LEU A 175 1.16 -13.56 -4.58
CA LEU A 175 0.73 -14.80 -5.23
C LEU A 175 -0.80 -14.98 -5.16
N ALA A 176 -1.41 -14.70 -4.03
CA ALA A 176 -2.85 -14.78 -3.84
C ALA A 176 -3.64 -13.73 -4.66
N ALA A 177 -2.99 -12.64 -5.07
CA ALA A 177 -3.59 -11.61 -5.91
C ALA A 177 -3.68 -11.99 -7.40
N ILE A 178 -3.04 -13.09 -7.80
CA ILE A 178 -3.12 -13.58 -9.18
C ILE A 178 -4.53 -14.13 -9.43
N ARG A 179 -5.21 -13.58 -10.42
CA ARG A 179 -6.54 -14.05 -10.82
C ARG A 179 -6.41 -15.38 -11.57
N PRO A 180 -7.03 -16.47 -11.10
CA PRO A 180 -6.87 -17.78 -11.73
C PRO A 180 -7.30 -17.83 -13.23
N SER A 181 -8.32 -17.05 -13.61
CA SER A 181 -8.84 -17.03 -14.97
C SER A 181 -7.92 -16.36 -15.99
N THR A 182 -7.03 -15.46 -15.56
CA THR A 182 -6.13 -14.70 -16.46
C THR A 182 -4.65 -14.99 -16.20
N GLY A 183 -4.30 -15.59 -15.04
CA GLY A 183 -2.92 -15.75 -14.60
C GLY A 183 -2.21 -14.42 -14.26
N ARG A 184 -2.95 -13.30 -14.21
CA ARG A 184 -2.42 -11.95 -14.07
C ARG A 184 -2.92 -11.29 -12.77
N ILE A 185 -2.22 -10.26 -12.34
CA ILE A 185 -2.61 -9.41 -11.21
C ILE A 185 -3.39 -8.21 -11.75
N HIS A 186 -4.62 -8.04 -11.28
CA HIS A 186 -5.50 -6.93 -11.62
C HIS A 186 -5.60 -5.99 -10.43
N ALA A 187 -4.62 -5.08 -10.32
CA ALA A 187 -4.60 -4.08 -9.27
C ALA A 187 -5.62 -2.98 -9.57
N HIS A 188 -6.07 -2.29 -8.53
CA HIS A 188 -7.03 -1.19 -8.65
C HIS A 188 -6.32 0.15 -8.57
N PHE A 189 -6.58 1.05 -9.55
CA PHE A 189 -5.98 2.37 -9.63
C PHE A 189 -7.03 3.47 -9.32
N ASN A 190 -6.79 4.24 -8.27
CA ASN A 190 -7.59 5.41 -7.96
C ASN A 190 -6.94 6.64 -8.56
N VAL A 191 -7.56 7.21 -9.57
CA VAL A 191 -7.14 8.45 -10.22
C VAL A 191 -7.42 9.61 -9.27
N ALA A 192 -6.48 10.54 -9.12
CA ALA A 192 -6.58 11.72 -8.24
C ALA A 192 -6.87 11.40 -6.75
N ALA A 193 -6.46 10.25 -6.25
CA ALA A 193 -6.78 9.79 -4.90
C ALA A 193 -6.05 10.57 -3.77
N THR A 194 -5.01 11.30 -4.08
CA THR A 194 -4.20 12.03 -3.09
C THR A 194 -4.43 13.54 -3.19
N LYS A 195 -4.16 14.28 -2.10
CA LYS A 195 -4.23 15.75 -2.10
C LYS A 195 -3.30 16.41 -3.13
N SER A 196 -2.22 15.73 -3.52
CA SER A 196 -1.28 16.19 -4.55
C SER A 196 -1.69 15.81 -5.97
N GLY A 197 -2.84 15.17 -6.19
CA GLY A 197 -3.31 14.71 -7.49
C GLY A 197 -2.60 13.43 -7.99
N ARG A 198 -1.77 12.78 -7.17
CA ARG A 198 -1.16 11.50 -7.55
C ARG A 198 -2.20 10.38 -7.53
N TRP A 199 -2.02 9.42 -8.41
CA TRP A 199 -2.78 8.18 -8.37
C TRP A 199 -2.35 7.34 -7.18
N SER A 200 -3.24 6.54 -6.66
CA SER A 200 -2.92 5.45 -5.74
C SER A 200 -3.27 4.10 -6.37
N CYS A 201 -2.59 3.07 -5.93
CA CYS A 201 -2.80 1.71 -6.38
C CYS A 201 -3.03 0.80 -5.16
N GLY A 202 -3.97 -0.13 -5.29
CA GLY A 202 -4.29 -1.09 -4.24
C GLY A 202 -4.75 -2.43 -4.80
N ARG A 203 -4.80 -3.44 -3.94
CA ARG A 203 -5.31 -4.79 -4.23
C ARG A 203 -4.61 -5.53 -5.39
N PRO A 204 -3.29 -5.67 -5.38
CA PRO A 204 -2.28 -5.15 -4.47
C PRO A 204 -1.72 -3.78 -4.87
N ASN A 205 -0.91 -3.15 -3.99
CA ASN A 205 -0.24 -1.89 -4.33
C ASN A 205 1.02 -2.14 -5.18
N LEU A 206 0.87 -2.14 -6.50
CA LEU A 206 1.97 -2.31 -7.46
C LEU A 206 2.93 -1.10 -7.50
N GLN A 207 2.49 0.09 -7.03
CA GLN A 207 3.38 1.26 -6.95
C GLN A 207 4.42 1.13 -5.84
N ALA A 208 4.21 0.20 -4.89
CA ALA A 208 5.16 -0.10 -3.82
C ALA A 208 6.27 -1.07 -4.24
N ILE A 209 6.26 -1.60 -5.48
CA ILE A 209 7.29 -2.51 -5.98
C ILE A 209 8.66 -1.84 -5.86
N PRO A 210 9.62 -2.47 -5.14
CA PRO A 210 10.93 -1.88 -4.91
C PRO A 210 11.68 -1.63 -6.23
N ASN A 211 12.53 -0.62 -6.23
CA ASN A 211 13.42 -0.37 -7.35
C ASN A 211 14.59 -1.37 -7.36
N ASN A 212 15.34 -1.43 -8.47
CA ASN A 212 16.46 -2.34 -8.61
C ASN A 212 17.65 -2.04 -7.67
N HIS A 213 17.70 -0.83 -7.09
CA HIS A 213 18.70 -0.50 -6.09
C HIS A 213 18.38 -1.15 -4.76
N SER A 214 17.09 -1.16 -4.37
CA SER A 214 16.65 -1.74 -3.11
C SER A 214 16.56 -3.27 -3.15
N VAL A 215 16.05 -3.84 -4.27
CA VAL A 215 15.95 -5.29 -4.50
C VAL A 215 16.35 -5.57 -5.95
N PRO A 216 17.64 -5.87 -6.20
CA PRO A 216 18.14 -6.10 -7.54
C PRO A 216 17.40 -7.22 -8.26
N GLY A 217 16.97 -6.97 -9.49
CA GLY A 217 16.32 -7.97 -10.33
C GLY A 217 14.82 -8.23 -10.04
N PHE A 218 14.29 -7.83 -8.91
CA PHE A 218 12.89 -8.14 -8.52
C PHE A 218 11.86 -7.64 -9.55
N ARG A 219 12.10 -6.48 -10.17
CA ARG A 219 11.19 -5.95 -11.21
C ARG A 219 11.10 -6.82 -12.47
N ARG A 220 12.08 -7.69 -12.71
CA ARG A 220 12.08 -8.61 -13.87
C ARG A 220 11.07 -9.75 -13.73
N ILE A 221 10.55 -9.98 -12.52
CA ILE A 221 9.48 -10.93 -12.24
C ILE A 221 8.16 -10.49 -12.88
N PHE A 222 7.98 -9.17 -13.06
CA PHE A 222 6.80 -8.62 -13.68
C PHE A 222 7.01 -8.54 -15.19
N CYS A 223 6.12 -9.16 -15.95
CA CYS A 223 6.21 -9.26 -17.40
C CYS A 223 4.98 -8.68 -18.08
N ALA A 224 5.15 -8.25 -19.32
CA ALA A 224 4.04 -7.74 -20.12
C ALA A 224 3.14 -8.89 -20.60
N ASP A 225 3.73 -10.03 -21.00
CA ASP A 225 3.06 -11.24 -21.50
C ASP A 225 3.76 -12.49 -20.99
#